data_6bf24045ba46777e655a53f8c16634f1
#
_entry.id   6bf24045ba46777e655a53f8c16634f1
#
_cell.length_a   1.000
_cell.length_b   1.000
_cell.length_c   1.000
_cell.angle_alpha   90.00
_cell.angle_beta   90.00
_cell.angle_gamma   90.00
#
_symmetry.space_group_name_H-M   'P 1'
#
loop_
_entity.id
_entity.type
_entity.pdbx_description
1 polymer ?
#
loop_
_entity_poly.entity_id
_entity_poly.type
_entity_poly.pdbx_seq_one_letter_code
_entity_poly.pdbx_strand_id
1 'polypeptide(L)'
;AEQRGHEIEFYNIRQCFMKLDATTPQIHYRGGSAIEPLDAVIPRIRPAQTFYACALLRLFESLGVFCLNNSDSIIQSRDKLFSLQLLLKQGVQIPTTGFASSPLDTNDLIEMVGGSPLIVKLLEGTQGKGVVLAETKKAAESVINAFKSLNANILVQEFIKEADGKDLRCFVIDGKV
;
A
#
# COMPACT_ATOMS: atom_id res chain seq x y z
N ALA A 1 10.16 -11.70 -21.12
CA ALA A 1 11.45 -12.12 -20.55
C ALA A 1 12.03 -13.28 -21.37
N GLU A 2 11.34 -14.39 -21.60
CA GLU A 2 11.81 -15.55 -22.39
C GLU A 2 12.28 -15.15 -23.78
N GLN A 3 11.55 -14.27 -24.49
CA GLN A 3 11.96 -13.74 -25.81
C GLN A 3 13.30 -12.97 -25.77
N ARG A 4 13.76 -12.59 -24.58
CA ARG A 4 15.04 -11.94 -24.34
C ARG A 4 16.09 -12.88 -23.75
N GLY A 5 15.82 -14.20 -23.74
CA GLY A 5 16.74 -15.21 -23.24
C GLY A 5 16.79 -15.37 -21.72
N HIS A 6 15.79 -14.85 -21.00
CA HIS A 6 15.69 -15.08 -19.55
C HIS A 6 14.93 -16.37 -19.25
N GLU A 7 15.41 -17.12 -18.31
CA GLU A 7 14.67 -18.23 -17.69
C GLU A 7 13.68 -17.68 -16.66
N ILE A 8 12.45 -18.20 -16.64
CA ILE A 8 11.40 -17.72 -15.76
C ILE A 8 10.85 -18.87 -14.92
N GLU A 9 10.87 -18.67 -13.63
CA GLU A 9 10.24 -19.57 -12.67
C GLU A 9 9.08 -18.88 -11.94
N PHE A 10 8.02 -19.61 -11.64
CA PHE A 10 6.87 -19.10 -10.94
C PHE A 10 6.73 -19.76 -9.58
N TYR A 11 6.79 -18.96 -8.52
CA TYR A 11 6.64 -19.42 -7.16
C TYR A 11 5.35 -18.88 -6.52
N ASN A 12 4.54 -19.77 -5.97
CA ASN A 12 3.41 -19.36 -5.15
C ASN A 12 3.92 -19.01 -3.76
N ILE A 13 3.79 -17.76 -3.36
CA ILE A 13 4.28 -17.24 -2.09
C ILE A 13 3.79 -18.02 -0.86
N ARG A 14 2.58 -18.60 -0.93
CA ARG A 14 2.03 -19.43 0.15
C ARG A 14 2.73 -20.78 0.31
N GLN A 15 3.56 -21.15 -0.64
CA GLN A 15 4.32 -22.40 -0.66
C GLN A 15 5.81 -22.16 -0.41
N CYS A 16 6.22 -20.88 -0.31
CA CYS A 16 7.57 -20.52 0.08
C CYS A 16 7.68 -20.48 1.61
N PHE A 17 8.81 -20.87 2.14
CA PHE A 17 9.13 -20.73 3.55
C PHE A 17 10.62 -20.42 3.73
N MET A 18 10.96 -19.78 4.84
CA MET A 18 12.29 -19.24 5.10
C MET A 18 12.99 -20.05 6.18
N LYS A 19 14.23 -20.41 5.92
CA LYS A 19 15.19 -20.82 6.96
C LYS A 19 16.03 -19.59 7.30
N LEU A 20 15.86 -19.08 8.52
CA LEU A 20 16.67 -17.97 9.04
C LEU A 20 17.82 -18.56 9.84
N ASP A 21 19.00 -18.51 9.28
CA ASP A 21 20.23 -19.05 9.83
C ASP A 21 21.34 -18.02 9.61
N ALA A 22 22.22 -17.85 10.60
CA ALA A 22 23.26 -16.83 10.55
C ALA A 22 24.33 -17.07 9.47
N THR A 23 24.50 -18.31 9.05
CA THR A 23 25.55 -18.72 8.09
C THR A 23 24.99 -19.08 6.73
N THR A 24 23.81 -19.71 6.71
CA THR A 24 23.19 -20.24 5.49
C THR A 24 21.69 -19.97 5.43
N PRO A 25 21.27 -18.68 5.37
CA PRO A 25 19.87 -18.37 5.20
C PRO A 25 19.38 -18.90 3.85
N GLN A 26 18.17 -19.47 3.82
CA GLN A 26 17.64 -20.12 2.63
C GLN A 26 16.15 -19.87 2.50
N ILE A 27 15.70 -19.83 1.25
CA ILE A 27 14.28 -19.84 0.92
C ILE A 27 13.97 -21.19 0.29
N HIS A 28 12.94 -21.84 0.83
CA HIS A 28 12.49 -23.15 0.38
C HIS A 28 11.13 -23.04 -0.28
N TYR A 29 10.88 -23.92 -1.22
CA TYR A 29 9.57 -24.10 -1.82
C TYR A 29 8.94 -25.41 -1.31
N ARG A 30 7.61 -25.50 -1.32
CA ARG A 30 6.88 -26.70 -0.89
C ARG A 30 7.40 -27.95 -1.60
N GLY A 31 7.72 -28.97 -0.82
CA GLY A 31 8.42 -30.17 -1.30
C GLY A 31 9.84 -30.26 -0.75
N GLY A 32 10.32 -29.23 -0.04
CA GLY A 32 11.54 -29.29 0.76
C GLY A 32 12.81 -28.78 0.07
N SER A 33 12.76 -28.49 -1.24
CA SER A 33 13.92 -27.97 -1.95
C SER A 33 14.19 -26.50 -1.62
N ALA A 34 15.45 -26.15 -1.40
CA ALA A 34 15.87 -24.76 -1.44
C ALA A 34 15.66 -24.22 -2.86
N ILE A 35 15.20 -22.98 -2.96
CA ILE A 35 15.16 -22.27 -4.23
C ILE A 35 16.61 -22.00 -4.65
N GLU A 36 16.96 -22.40 -5.87
CA GLU A 36 18.27 -22.10 -6.45
C GLU A 36 18.50 -20.59 -6.52
N PRO A 37 19.75 -20.13 -6.55
CA PRO A 37 20.06 -18.70 -6.66
C PRO A 37 19.35 -18.06 -7.86
N LEU A 38 18.64 -16.97 -7.60
CA LEU A 38 17.95 -16.17 -8.61
C LEU A 38 18.69 -14.86 -8.84
N ASP A 39 18.73 -14.36 -10.08
CA ASP A 39 19.25 -13.04 -10.39
C ASP A 39 18.27 -11.92 -9.98
N ALA A 40 16.98 -12.18 -10.16
CA ALA A 40 15.94 -11.20 -9.89
C ALA A 40 14.61 -11.82 -9.49
N VAL A 41 13.81 -11.07 -8.70
CA VAL A 41 12.45 -11.41 -8.32
C VAL A 41 11.50 -10.27 -8.68
N ILE A 42 10.39 -10.60 -9.35
CA ILE A 42 9.29 -9.68 -9.62
C ILE A 42 8.09 -10.09 -8.75
N PRO A 43 7.84 -9.39 -7.64
CA PRO A 43 6.77 -9.76 -6.72
C PRO A 43 5.39 -9.38 -7.27
N ARG A 44 4.45 -10.33 -7.26
CA ARG A 44 3.03 -10.13 -7.58
C ARG A 44 2.18 -10.46 -6.36
N ILE A 45 2.09 -9.51 -5.43
CA ILE A 45 1.61 -9.73 -4.07
C ILE A 45 0.20 -9.15 -3.89
N ARG A 46 -0.71 -9.92 -3.31
CA ARG A 46 -2.02 -9.42 -2.88
C ARG A 46 -1.88 -8.61 -1.58
N PRO A 47 -2.72 -7.58 -1.34
CA PRO A 47 -2.67 -6.78 -0.12
C PRO A 47 -2.66 -7.59 1.18
N ALA A 48 -3.51 -8.60 1.29
CA ALA A 48 -3.59 -9.47 2.46
C ALA A 48 -2.32 -10.30 2.74
N GLN A 49 -1.38 -10.34 1.80
CA GLN A 49 -0.14 -11.11 1.92
C GLN A 49 1.09 -10.22 2.15
N THR A 50 0.89 -8.91 2.32
CA THR A 50 2.00 -7.93 2.36
C THR A 50 3.04 -8.27 3.39
N PHE A 51 2.65 -8.58 4.62
CA PHE A 51 3.58 -8.89 5.71
C PHE A 51 4.53 -10.03 5.34
N TYR A 52 3.97 -11.18 4.98
CA TYR A 52 4.76 -12.38 4.68
C TYR A 52 5.59 -12.20 3.40
N ALA A 53 4.99 -11.60 2.37
CA ALA A 53 5.66 -11.36 1.10
C ALA A 53 6.87 -10.43 1.24
N CYS A 54 6.71 -9.33 1.98
CA CYS A 54 7.82 -8.41 2.21
C CYS A 54 8.90 -9.02 3.13
N ALA A 55 8.52 -9.88 4.08
CA ALA A 55 9.51 -10.64 4.85
C ALA A 55 10.33 -11.57 3.95
N LEU A 56 9.68 -12.27 3.01
CA LEU A 56 10.35 -13.13 2.04
C LEU A 56 11.25 -12.33 1.09
N LEU A 57 10.76 -11.18 0.60
CA LEU A 57 11.55 -10.30 -0.27
C LEU A 57 12.80 -9.77 0.45
N ARG A 58 12.69 -9.33 1.71
CA ARG A 58 13.87 -8.91 2.49
C ARG A 58 14.93 -10.00 2.59
N LEU A 59 14.50 -11.27 2.67
CA LEU A 59 15.47 -12.37 2.65
C LEU A 59 16.14 -12.50 1.27
N PHE A 60 15.39 -12.43 0.15
CA PHE A 60 15.97 -12.38 -1.19
C PHE A 60 16.95 -11.20 -1.34
N GLU A 61 16.55 -10.01 -0.89
CA GLU A 61 17.39 -8.80 -0.91
C GLU A 61 18.68 -8.99 -0.11
N SER A 62 18.61 -9.63 1.07
CA SER A 62 19.78 -9.93 1.90
C SER A 62 20.73 -10.97 1.27
N LEU A 63 20.21 -11.81 0.38
CA LEU A 63 20.96 -12.75 -0.42
C LEU A 63 21.53 -12.13 -1.72
N GLY A 64 21.33 -10.82 -1.92
CA GLY A 64 21.82 -10.09 -3.10
C GLY A 64 20.94 -10.20 -4.35
N VAL A 65 19.74 -10.76 -4.23
CA VAL A 65 18.80 -10.89 -5.35
C VAL A 65 18.14 -9.55 -5.65
N PHE A 66 18.14 -9.14 -6.92
CA PHE A 66 17.46 -7.92 -7.34
C PHE A 66 15.93 -8.08 -7.27
N CYS A 67 15.26 -7.24 -6.45
CA CYS A 67 13.81 -7.27 -6.28
C CYS A 67 13.14 -6.03 -6.90
N LEU A 68 12.24 -6.23 -7.85
CA LEU A 68 11.51 -5.17 -8.54
C LEU A 68 9.98 -5.34 -8.35
N ASN A 69 9.34 -4.58 -7.48
CA ASN A 69 9.86 -3.57 -6.55
C ASN A 69 10.43 -4.25 -5.29
N ASN A 70 11.26 -3.52 -4.57
CA ASN A 70 11.80 -4.00 -3.30
C ASN A 70 10.75 -4.00 -2.17
N SER A 71 11.09 -4.66 -1.08
CA SER A 71 10.19 -4.83 0.07
C SER A 71 9.76 -3.50 0.69
N ASP A 72 10.67 -2.56 0.85
CA ASP A 72 10.41 -1.25 1.47
C ASP A 72 9.47 -0.41 0.59
N SER A 73 9.69 -0.35 -0.71
CA SER A 73 8.82 0.35 -1.65
C SER A 73 7.39 -0.20 -1.63
N ILE A 74 7.24 -1.52 -1.50
CA ILE A 74 5.92 -2.15 -1.41
C ILE A 74 5.23 -1.78 -0.10
N ILE A 75 5.94 -1.81 1.03
CA ILE A 75 5.39 -1.45 2.34
C ILE A 75 4.97 0.02 2.34
N GLN A 76 5.85 0.91 1.90
CA GLN A 76 5.60 2.35 1.86
C GLN A 76 4.41 2.70 0.96
N SER A 77 4.31 2.10 -0.23
CA SER A 77 3.22 2.37 -1.17
C SER A 77 1.87 1.81 -0.71
N ARG A 78 1.85 0.85 0.20
CA ARG A 78 0.62 0.25 0.73
C ARG A 78 0.07 0.95 1.96
N ASP A 79 0.90 1.65 2.70
CA ASP A 79 0.49 2.52 3.78
C ASP A 79 0.07 3.88 3.19
N LYS A 80 -1.26 4.13 3.16
CA LYS A 80 -1.81 5.35 2.58
C LYS A 80 -1.33 6.62 3.29
N LEU A 81 -1.22 6.56 4.62
CA LEU A 81 -0.78 7.72 5.40
C LEU A 81 0.70 7.99 5.17
N PHE A 82 1.52 6.96 5.24
CA PHE A 82 2.95 7.06 5.00
C PHE A 82 3.27 7.51 3.56
N SER A 83 2.54 6.97 2.56
CA SER A 83 2.67 7.44 1.16
C SER A 83 2.42 8.94 1.02
N LEU A 84 1.35 9.47 1.66
CA LEU A 84 1.06 10.90 1.64
C LEU A 84 2.18 11.71 2.32
N GLN A 85 2.70 11.24 3.45
CA GLN A 85 3.82 11.89 4.15
C GLN A 85 5.09 11.92 3.29
N LEU A 86 5.39 10.84 2.56
CA LEU A 86 6.52 10.79 1.62
C LEU A 86 6.34 11.79 0.47
N LEU A 87 5.15 11.86 -0.12
CA LEU A 87 4.83 12.82 -1.19
C LEU A 87 4.99 14.26 -0.71
N LEU A 88 4.48 14.60 0.48
CA LEU A 88 4.66 15.90 1.10
C LEU A 88 6.13 16.23 1.30
N LYS A 89 6.93 15.29 1.80
CA LYS A 89 8.37 15.47 1.98
C LYS A 89 9.10 15.81 0.67
N GLN A 90 8.58 15.32 -0.45
CA GLN A 90 9.11 15.59 -1.78
C GLN A 90 8.50 16.84 -2.45
N GLY A 91 7.66 17.59 -1.74
CA GLY A 91 7.01 18.79 -2.27
C GLY A 91 5.92 18.51 -3.31
N VAL A 92 5.44 17.27 -3.39
CA VAL A 92 4.33 16.90 -4.27
C VAL A 92 3.01 17.40 -3.68
N GLN A 93 2.22 18.07 -4.49
CA GLN A 93 0.87 18.49 -4.08
C GLN A 93 -0.03 17.30 -3.89
N ILE A 94 -0.69 17.24 -2.75
CA ILE A 94 -1.70 16.23 -2.43
C ILE A 94 -3.00 16.93 -1.99
N PRO A 95 -4.15 16.30 -2.10
CA PRO A 95 -5.39 16.82 -1.51
C PRO A 95 -5.24 17.01 -0.02
N THR A 96 -5.85 18.09 0.52
CA THR A 96 -5.85 18.35 1.96
C THR A 96 -6.40 17.14 2.70
N THR A 97 -5.61 16.62 3.63
CA THR A 97 -5.90 15.35 4.30
C THR A 97 -5.77 15.50 5.80
N GLY A 98 -6.83 15.11 6.53
CA GLY A 98 -6.86 15.03 7.96
C GLY A 98 -6.81 13.59 8.45
N PHE A 99 -6.13 13.38 9.57
CA PHE A 99 -6.07 12.10 10.28
C PHE A 99 -6.10 12.37 11.79
N ALA A 100 -6.97 11.69 12.51
CA ALA A 100 -7.02 11.73 13.97
C ALA A 100 -7.40 10.37 14.54
N SER A 101 -6.83 10.04 15.70
CA SER A 101 -7.11 8.78 16.39
C SER A 101 -8.31 8.87 17.35
N SER A 102 -8.70 10.10 17.77
CA SER A 102 -9.81 10.31 18.70
C SER A 102 -11.15 10.49 17.98
N PRO A 103 -12.24 9.86 18.45
CA PRO A 103 -13.58 10.12 17.94
C PRO A 103 -14.09 11.54 18.25
N LEU A 104 -13.53 12.23 19.24
CA LEU A 104 -13.91 13.59 19.61
C LEU A 104 -13.50 14.64 18.57
N ASP A 105 -12.54 14.32 17.70
CA ASP A 105 -11.99 15.24 16.72
C ASP A 105 -12.75 15.24 15.38
N THR A 106 -13.96 14.69 15.33
CA THR A 106 -14.72 14.55 14.08
C THR A 106 -15.00 15.89 13.41
N ASN A 107 -15.45 16.90 14.17
CA ASN A 107 -15.73 18.22 13.63
C ASN A 107 -14.45 18.92 13.16
N ASP A 108 -13.39 18.84 13.94
CA ASP A 108 -12.10 19.44 13.62
C ASP A 108 -11.52 18.85 12.34
N LEU A 109 -11.65 17.54 12.13
CA LEU A 109 -11.26 16.87 10.90
C LEU A 109 -12.03 17.37 9.67
N ILE A 110 -13.34 17.55 9.81
CA ILE A 110 -14.21 18.06 8.74
C ILE A 110 -13.78 19.49 8.36
N GLU A 111 -13.55 20.34 9.34
CA GLU A 111 -13.15 21.73 9.14
C GLU A 111 -11.74 21.83 8.56
N MET A 112 -10.81 20.98 9.02
CA MET A 112 -9.43 20.93 8.54
C MET A 112 -9.32 20.68 7.03
N VAL A 113 -10.24 19.88 6.46
CA VAL A 113 -10.23 19.57 5.03
C VAL A 113 -11.14 20.50 4.20
N GLY A 114 -11.62 21.60 4.81
CA GLY A 114 -12.44 22.61 4.13
C GLY A 114 -13.94 22.33 4.12
N GLY A 115 -14.42 21.38 4.94
CA GLY A 115 -15.83 21.03 5.02
C GLY A 115 -16.31 20.01 4.00
N SER A 116 -17.62 19.89 3.85
CA SER A 116 -18.24 18.99 2.87
C SER A 116 -18.48 19.71 1.51
N PRO A 117 -18.45 19.00 0.39
CA PRO A 117 -18.23 17.56 0.23
C PRO A 117 -16.80 17.12 0.53
N LEU A 118 -16.64 15.94 1.15
CA LEU A 118 -15.33 15.37 1.49
C LEU A 118 -15.33 13.85 1.28
N ILE A 119 -14.13 13.26 1.26
CA ILE A 119 -13.94 11.82 1.14
C ILE A 119 -13.45 11.24 2.46
N VAL A 120 -14.10 10.19 2.94
CA VAL A 120 -13.62 9.37 4.07
C VAL A 120 -13.06 8.07 3.51
N LYS A 121 -11.83 7.73 3.89
CA LYS A 121 -11.13 6.52 3.40
C LYS A 121 -10.67 5.67 4.57
N LEU A 122 -10.95 4.38 4.54
CA LEU A 122 -10.31 3.42 5.42
C LEU A 122 -8.83 3.28 5.05
N LEU A 123 -7.92 3.32 6.03
CA LEU A 123 -6.49 3.06 5.79
C LEU A 123 -6.26 1.66 5.25
N GLU A 124 -6.94 0.68 5.80
CA GLU A 124 -6.79 -0.73 5.45
C GLU A 124 -7.65 -1.17 4.27
N GLY A 125 -8.46 -0.27 3.70
CA GLY A 125 -9.29 -0.54 2.54
C GLY A 125 -8.49 -0.66 1.24
N THR A 126 -8.89 -1.61 0.37
CA THR A 126 -8.27 -1.82 -0.95
C THR A 126 -9.32 -1.81 -2.05
N GLN A 127 -8.91 -1.47 -3.29
CA GLN A 127 -9.77 -1.49 -4.48
C GLN A 127 -11.07 -0.66 -4.34
N GLY A 128 -10.98 0.53 -3.75
CA GLY A 128 -12.13 1.40 -3.53
C GLY A 128 -13.07 0.98 -2.38
N LYS A 129 -12.85 -0.18 -1.78
CA LYS A 129 -13.61 -0.59 -0.58
C LYS A 129 -13.22 0.28 0.60
N GLY A 130 -14.24 0.84 1.28
CA GLY A 130 -14.00 1.76 2.39
C GLY A 130 -13.63 3.18 1.96
N VAL A 131 -14.05 3.62 0.76
CA VAL A 131 -14.03 5.02 0.30
C VAL A 131 -15.45 5.52 0.20
N VAL A 132 -15.79 6.60 0.90
CA VAL A 132 -17.12 7.15 0.97
C VAL A 132 -17.07 8.65 0.67
N LEU A 133 -17.86 9.11 -0.30
CA LEU A 133 -18.14 10.52 -0.53
C LEU A 133 -19.23 10.97 0.45
N ALA A 134 -18.92 11.98 1.25
CA ALA A 134 -19.87 12.61 2.17
C ALA A 134 -20.22 14.02 1.64
N GLU A 135 -21.37 14.15 1.03
CA GLU A 135 -21.82 15.39 0.39
C GLU A 135 -22.23 16.48 1.38
N THR A 136 -22.61 16.09 2.59
CA THR A 136 -23.04 17.02 3.64
C THR A 136 -22.28 16.79 4.94
N LYS A 137 -22.18 17.84 5.78
CA LYS A 137 -21.55 17.74 7.11
C LYS A 137 -22.15 16.61 7.94
N LYS A 138 -23.48 16.48 7.95
CA LYS A 138 -24.18 15.41 8.70
C LYS A 138 -23.83 14.01 8.20
N ALA A 139 -23.69 13.83 6.89
CA ALA A 139 -23.25 12.56 6.31
C ALA A 139 -21.79 12.26 6.68
N ALA A 140 -20.92 13.27 6.63
CA ALA A 140 -19.52 13.15 7.04
C ALA A 140 -19.37 12.72 8.51
N GLU A 141 -20.08 13.43 9.42
CA GLU A 141 -20.11 13.08 10.85
C GLU A 141 -20.58 11.63 11.07
N SER A 142 -21.65 11.22 10.40
CA SER A 142 -22.21 9.87 10.54
C SER A 142 -21.23 8.79 10.09
N VAL A 143 -20.57 8.98 8.93
CA VAL A 143 -19.61 8.01 8.39
C VAL A 143 -18.34 7.95 9.24
N ILE A 144 -17.79 9.10 9.62
CA ILE A 144 -16.59 9.17 10.45
C ILE A 144 -16.86 8.49 11.81
N ASN A 145 -17.97 8.81 12.47
CA ASN A 145 -18.30 8.21 13.75
C ASN A 145 -18.58 6.70 13.65
N ALA A 146 -19.22 6.25 12.57
CA ALA A 146 -19.43 4.82 12.32
C ALA A 146 -18.12 4.06 12.19
N PHE A 147 -17.17 4.57 11.42
CA PHE A 147 -15.85 3.91 11.27
C PHE A 147 -15.03 3.97 12.55
N LYS A 148 -15.05 5.10 13.26
CA LYS A 148 -14.35 5.24 14.54
C LYS A 148 -14.93 4.33 15.62
N SER A 149 -16.24 4.11 15.65
CA SER A 149 -16.87 3.17 16.58
C SER A 149 -16.42 1.72 16.38
N LEU A 150 -15.93 1.40 15.18
CA LEU A 150 -15.33 0.11 14.85
C LEU A 150 -13.81 0.07 15.09
N ASN A 151 -13.23 1.10 15.72
CA ASN A 151 -11.78 1.29 15.88
C ASN A 151 -11.01 1.26 14.55
N ALA A 152 -11.66 1.66 13.45
CA ALA A 152 -11.03 1.71 12.16
C ALA A 152 -10.21 2.99 11.99
N ASN A 153 -8.99 2.86 11.48
CA ASN A 153 -8.18 4.00 11.09
C ASN A 153 -8.71 4.60 9.78
N ILE A 154 -8.96 5.91 9.77
CA ILE A 154 -9.52 6.62 8.63
C ILE A 154 -8.69 7.83 8.26
N LEU A 155 -8.71 8.16 6.96
CA LEU A 155 -8.33 9.47 6.44
C LEU A 155 -9.59 10.23 6.05
N VAL A 156 -9.63 11.52 6.35
CA VAL A 156 -10.61 12.47 5.84
C VAL A 156 -9.89 13.37 4.84
N GLN A 157 -10.43 13.55 3.66
CA GLN A 157 -9.75 14.24 2.56
C GLN A 157 -10.72 15.15 1.82
N GLU A 158 -10.26 16.33 1.39
CA GLU A 158 -11.04 17.20 0.53
C GLU A 158 -11.51 16.46 -0.74
N PHE A 159 -12.68 16.84 -1.23
CA PHE A 159 -13.19 16.32 -2.49
C PHE A 159 -12.78 17.19 -3.66
N ILE A 160 -12.06 16.61 -4.63
CA ILE A 160 -11.60 17.31 -5.83
C ILE A 160 -12.71 17.23 -6.89
N LYS A 161 -13.52 18.27 -6.99
CA LYS A 161 -14.65 18.34 -7.94
C LYS A 161 -14.19 18.29 -9.39
N GLU A 162 -13.06 18.89 -9.68
CA GLU A 162 -12.48 19.00 -11.03
C GLU A 162 -12.11 17.63 -11.61
N ALA A 163 -11.85 16.67 -10.76
CA ALA A 163 -11.54 15.30 -11.18
C ALA A 163 -12.78 14.56 -11.75
N ASP A 164 -14.01 15.01 -11.43
CA ASP A 164 -15.26 14.40 -11.89
C ASP A 164 -15.31 12.88 -11.70
N GLY A 165 -14.75 12.41 -10.56
CA GLY A 165 -14.64 10.98 -10.24
C GLY A 165 -13.65 10.21 -11.11
N LYS A 166 -12.82 10.88 -11.90
CA LYS A 166 -11.80 10.26 -12.75
C LYS A 166 -10.45 10.27 -12.07
N ASP A 167 -9.67 9.23 -12.30
CA ASP A 167 -8.27 9.12 -11.91
C ASP A 167 -7.39 8.80 -13.12
N LEU A 168 -6.15 9.26 -13.07
CA LEU A 168 -5.12 8.90 -14.04
C LEU A 168 -4.22 7.84 -13.43
N ARG A 169 -3.98 6.78 -14.19
CA ARG A 169 -3.06 5.73 -13.79
C ARG A 169 -1.81 5.79 -14.65
N CYS A 170 -0.73 6.29 -14.06
CA CYS A 170 0.56 6.37 -14.72
C CYS A 170 1.38 5.10 -14.45
N PHE A 171 1.89 4.48 -15.50
CA PHE A 171 2.84 3.38 -15.41
C PHE A 171 4.23 3.92 -15.71
N VAL A 172 5.10 3.92 -14.71
CA VAL A 172 6.43 4.55 -14.81
C VAL A 172 7.50 3.48 -14.75
N ILE A 173 8.42 3.51 -15.73
CA ILE A 173 9.63 2.67 -15.76
C ILE A 173 10.81 3.58 -16.05
N ASP A 174 11.83 3.55 -15.21
CA ASP A 174 13.06 4.33 -15.38
C ASP A 174 12.79 5.82 -15.64
N GLY A 175 11.88 6.41 -14.86
CA GLY A 175 11.48 7.82 -14.96
C GLY A 175 10.65 8.21 -16.19
N LYS A 176 10.25 7.24 -17.01
CA LYS A 176 9.40 7.44 -18.20
C LYS A 176 8.00 6.91 -17.97
N VAL A 177 6.98 7.67 -18.41
CA VAL A 177 5.56 7.31 -18.34
C VAL A 177 5.14 6.58 -19.60
#